data_6ba3f953b009ffbca6bad10032da43d4
#
_entry.id   6ba3f953b009ffbca6bad10032da43d4
#
_cell.length_a   1.000
_cell.length_b   1.000
_cell.length_c   1.000
_cell.angle_alpha   90.00
_cell.angle_beta   90.00
_cell.angle_gamma   90.00
#
_symmetry.space_group_name_H-M   'P 1'
#
loop_
_entity.id
_entity.type
_entity.pdbx_description
1 polymer ?
#
loop_
_entity_poly.entity_id
_entity_poly.type
_entity_poly.pdbx_seq_one_letter_code
_entity_poly.pdbx_strand_id
1 'polypeptide(L)'
;MGRWRRSRRRGLYLISVSLIVCDVGPRDGLQNEAKTLEPKVRAELCDRLAAAGLKRMEAASFVNPKLVPQMGGAEDVMAALHRKPGTVYAGLVLNEKGYDRAVAAGVDEIHYALSAADEFGRRNQNATTEEGLKTALALVARARSDRIPITVTVSVAFGSPFDGPVPSAHVLQIVERLMAVPPDEICLADTIGVGVPSQVHELVRGARASGATVGAHFHNTRNTGYANAVAALEEGVVSLDASVGGAGGCPFAPNATGNIATEDLVYLLRGLGVETGIDLDALIATSRWLGSQLGKELPGMLARAGDYPVRDA
;
A
#
# COMPACT_ATOMS: atom_id res chain seq x y z
N MET A 1 -24.56 42.08 7.03
CA MET A 1 -23.79 42.12 5.77
C MET A 1 -22.30 42.10 6.09
N GLY A 2 -21.68 40.95 6.20
CA GLY A 2 -20.26 40.80 6.54
C GLY A 2 -19.43 40.68 5.26
N ARG A 3 -18.54 41.64 5.03
CA ARG A 3 -17.63 41.63 3.88
C ARG A 3 -16.55 40.57 4.09
N TRP A 4 -16.55 39.51 3.28
CA TRP A 4 -15.43 38.58 3.13
C TRP A 4 -14.27 39.30 2.45
N ARG A 5 -13.19 39.59 3.20
CA ARG A 5 -11.91 40.02 2.60
C ARG A 5 -11.20 38.79 2.03
N ARG A 6 -11.12 38.67 0.69
CA ARG A 6 -10.25 37.73 -0.01
C ARG A 6 -8.80 38.14 0.24
N SER A 7 -8.08 37.45 1.11
CA SER A 7 -6.62 37.50 1.08
C SER A 7 -6.14 36.53 0.01
N ARG A 8 -5.67 37.06 -1.11
CA ARG A 8 -4.93 36.29 -2.13
C ARG A 8 -3.57 35.94 -1.53
N ARG A 9 -3.41 34.77 -0.94
CA ARG A 9 -2.14 34.07 -0.89
C ARG A 9 -2.31 32.84 -1.76
N ARG A 10 -1.74 32.86 -2.95
CA ARG A 10 -1.42 31.68 -3.74
C ARG A 10 -0.33 30.94 -2.95
N GLY A 11 -0.72 30.10 -2.01
CA GLY A 11 0.13 29.09 -1.43
C GLY A 11 0.16 27.91 -2.41
N LEU A 12 1.05 27.93 -3.40
CA LEU A 12 1.58 26.67 -3.89
C LEU A 12 2.27 26.03 -2.67
N TYR A 13 1.71 24.97 -2.16
CA TYR A 13 2.42 24.06 -1.28
C TYR A 13 3.48 23.38 -2.13
N LEU A 14 4.67 24.00 -2.23
CA LEU A 14 5.88 23.30 -2.65
C LEU A 14 6.23 22.37 -1.49
N ILE A 15 5.53 21.25 -1.40
CA ILE A 15 5.92 20.14 -0.53
C ILE A 15 7.08 19.47 -1.27
N SER A 16 8.31 19.92 -1.00
CA SER A 16 9.52 19.21 -1.38
C SER A 16 9.66 17.99 -0.46
N VAL A 17 8.71 17.08 -0.51
CA VAL A 17 8.79 15.77 0.14
C VAL A 17 9.06 14.77 -0.99
N SER A 18 10.10 13.99 -0.82
CA SER A 18 10.35 12.81 -1.67
C SER A 18 9.31 11.76 -1.30
N LEU A 19 8.09 11.88 -1.84
CA LEU A 19 7.01 10.91 -1.63
C LEU A 19 7.28 9.68 -2.51
N ILE A 20 7.20 8.50 -1.92
CA ILE A 20 7.26 7.22 -2.62
C ILE A 20 5.83 6.73 -2.89
N VAL A 21 5.49 6.46 -4.13
CA VAL A 21 4.30 5.67 -4.48
C VAL A 21 4.75 4.21 -4.53
N CYS A 22 4.17 3.38 -3.65
CA CYS A 22 4.40 1.95 -3.61
C CYS A 22 3.23 1.23 -4.30
N ASP A 23 3.48 0.53 -5.40
CA ASP A 23 2.44 -0.26 -6.05
C ASP A 23 2.31 -1.64 -5.40
N VAL A 24 1.17 -1.90 -4.77
CA VAL A 24 0.86 -3.19 -4.13
C VAL A 24 0.00 -4.10 -5.03
N GLY A 25 -0.22 -3.69 -6.28
CA GLY A 25 -1.02 -4.43 -7.26
C GLY A 25 -0.57 -5.88 -7.47
N PRO A 26 0.74 -6.16 -7.65
CA PRO A 26 1.22 -7.52 -7.87
C PRO A 26 0.99 -8.48 -6.69
N ARG A 27 0.79 -7.94 -5.47
CA ARG A 27 0.49 -8.71 -4.27
C ARG A 27 -0.95 -8.48 -3.81
N ASP A 28 -1.23 -7.33 -3.18
CA ASP A 28 -2.53 -7.04 -2.57
C ASP A 28 -3.65 -6.99 -3.63
N GLY A 29 -3.34 -6.35 -4.74
CA GLY A 29 -4.26 -6.23 -5.87
C GLY A 29 -4.69 -7.58 -6.44
N LEU A 30 -3.80 -8.55 -6.50
CA LEU A 30 -4.07 -9.87 -7.08
C LEU A 30 -4.51 -10.92 -6.06
N GLN A 31 -4.27 -10.71 -4.76
CA GLN A 31 -4.44 -11.72 -3.73
C GLN A 31 -5.87 -12.26 -3.63
N ASN A 32 -6.88 -11.43 -3.89
CA ASN A 32 -8.30 -11.78 -3.79
C ASN A 32 -8.99 -11.89 -5.16
N GLU A 33 -8.22 -11.90 -6.25
CA GLU A 33 -8.79 -12.07 -7.58
C GLU A 33 -9.27 -13.51 -7.81
N ALA A 34 -10.40 -13.66 -8.47
CA ALA A 34 -10.94 -14.97 -8.80
C ALA A 34 -10.03 -15.74 -9.76
N LYS A 35 -9.37 -15.02 -10.67
CA LYS A 35 -8.41 -15.59 -11.63
C LYS A 35 -6.99 -15.52 -11.07
N THR A 36 -6.39 -16.67 -10.84
CA THR A 36 -4.97 -16.77 -10.52
C THR A 36 -4.14 -16.51 -11.77
N LEU A 37 -3.19 -15.58 -11.68
CA LEU A 37 -2.24 -15.31 -12.75
C LEU A 37 -0.96 -16.12 -12.55
N GLU A 38 -0.43 -16.64 -13.65
CA GLU A 38 0.84 -17.37 -13.66
C GLU A 38 2.01 -16.48 -13.16
N PRO A 39 3.03 -17.05 -12.50
CA PRO A 39 4.15 -16.29 -11.97
C PRO A 39 4.82 -15.38 -13.00
N LYS A 40 4.97 -15.83 -14.26
CA LYS A 40 5.54 -15.00 -15.35
C LYS A 40 4.70 -13.78 -15.69
N VAL A 41 3.36 -13.88 -15.63
CA VAL A 41 2.46 -12.75 -15.87
C VAL A 41 2.54 -11.75 -14.71
N ARG A 42 2.69 -12.25 -13.48
CA ARG A 42 2.89 -11.40 -12.30
C ARG A 42 4.24 -10.68 -12.32
N ALA A 43 5.30 -11.37 -12.78
CA ALA A 43 6.60 -10.76 -13.01
C ALA A 43 6.54 -9.70 -14.12
N GLU A 44 5.82 -9.95 -15.23
CA GLU A 44 5.59 -8.96 -16.28
C GLU A 44 4.85 -7.72 -15.75
N LEU A 45 3.89 -7.89 -14.83
CA LEU A 45 3.25 -6.76 -14.17
C LEU A 45 4.28 -5.89 -13.42
N CYS A 46 5.15 -6.51 -12.63
CA CYS A 46 6.22 -5.81 -11.93
C CYS A 46 7.17 -5.08 -12.90
N ASP A 47 7.54 -5.72 -13.99
CA ASP A 47 8.43 -5.14 -15.02
C ASP A 47 7.78 -3.92 -15.69
N ARG A 48 6.48 -3.98 -16.00
CA ARG A 48 5.71 -2.85 -16.55
C ARG A 48 5.63 -1.68 -15.58
N LEU A 49 5.38 -1.94 -14.30
CA LEU A 49 5.36 -0.93 -13.24
C LEU A 49 6.75 -0.28 -13.08
N ALA A 50 7.81 -1.07 -13.06
CA ALA A 50 9.17 -0.57 -13.00
C ALA A 50 9.52 0.26 -14.25
N ALA A 51 9.10 -0.17 -15.44
CA ALA A 51 9.27 0.58 -16.69
C ALA A 51 8.55 1.94 -16.64
N ALA A 52 7.34 1.98 -16.08
CA ALA A 52 6.60 3.23 -15.85
C ALA A 52 7.25 4.17 -14.81
N GLY A 53 8.29 3.74 -14.10
CA GLY A 53 9.05 4.60 -13.19
C GLY A 53 8.74 4.40 -11.71
N LEU A 54 7.93 3.42 -11.34
CA LEU A 54 7.69 3.06 -9.93
C LEU A 54 9.02 2.72 -9.25
N LYS A 55 9.24 3.28 -8.05
CA LYS A 55 10.47 3.09 -7.27
C LYS A 55 10.34 2.04 -6.18
N ARG A 56 9.12 1.67 -5.81
CA ARG A 56 8.82 0.61 -4.84
C ARG A 56 7.55 -0.12 -5.24
N MET A 57 7.55 -1.43 -5.09
CA MET A 57 6.38 -2.27 -5.28
C MET A 57 6.42 -3.50 -4.37
N GLU A 58 5.25 -3.97 -4.00
CA GLU A 58 5.09 -5.23 -3.28
C GLU A 58 4.92 -6.36 -4.31
N ALA A 59 6.05 -6.98 -4.69
CA ALA A 59 6.13 -7.86 -5.86
C ALA A 59 5.52 -9.25 -5.60
N ALA A 60 5.62 -9.75 -4.37
CA ALA A 60 5.20 -11.11 -4.03
C ALA A 60 4.79 -11.24 -2.56
N SER A 61 4.12 -12.35 -2.23
CA SER A 61 3.80 -12.74 -0.86
C SER A 61 4.31 -14.14 -0.56
N PHE A 62 5.06 -14.26 0.51
CA PHE A 62 5.65 -15.53 0.98
C PHE A 62 4.77 -16.24 2.02
N VAL A 63 3.46 -16.08 1.88
CA VAL A 63 2.45 -16.80 2.67
C VAL A 63 2.36 -18.25 2.23
N ASN A 64 1.61 -19.05 2.99
CA ASN A 64 1.36 -20.45 2.62
C ASN A 64 0.47 -20.52 1.36
N PRO A 65 0.96 -21.04 0.23
CA PRO A 65 0.19 -21.08 -1.02
C PRO A 65 -1.04 -22.01 -0.97
N LYS A 66 -1.11 -22.90 0.02
CA LYS A 66 -2.31 -23.71 0.24
C LYS A 66 -3.46 -22.89 0.82
N LEU A 67 -3.16 -21.79 1.53
CA LEU A 67 -4.14 -20.87 2.09
C LEU A 67 -4.48 -19.73 1.15
N VAL A 68 -3.50 -19.28 0.34
CA VAL A 68 -3.65 -18.18 -0.62
C VAL A 68 -3.07 -18.63 -1.98
N PRO A 69 -3.82 -19.43 -2.76
CA PRO A 69 -3.33 -19.98 -4.03
C PRO A 69 -2.91 -18.91 -5.04
N GLN A 70 -3.56 -17.75 -5.04
CA GLN A 70 -3.23 -16.61 -5.92
C GLN A 70 -1.79 -16.11 -5.72
N MET A 71 -1.23 -16.32 -4.53
CA MET A 71 0.14 -15.92 -4.19
C MET A 71 1.16 -17.05 -4.33
N GLY A 72 0.74 -18.23 -4.82
CA GLY A 72 1.65 -19.34 -5.12
C GLY A 72 2.74 -18.95 -6.10
N GLY A 73 3.91 -19.60 -6.01
CA GLY A 73 5.06 -19.33 -6.90
C GLY A 73 5.73 -17.98 -6.65
N ALA A 74 5.76 -17.49 -5.40
CA ALA A 74 6.42 -16.23 -5.07
C ALA A 74 7.90 -16.21 -5.48
N GLU A 75 8.60 -17.31 -5.26
CA GLU A 75 9.99 -17.50 -5.67
C GLU A 75 10.15 -17.45 -7.20
N ASP A 76 9.21 -18.05 -7.94
CA ASP A 76 9.21 -18.04 -9.41
C ASP A 76 8.95 -16.62 -9.95
N VAL A 77 8.08 -15.84 -9.29
CA VAL A 77 7.88 -14.42 -9.62
C VAL A 77 9.19 -13.67 -9.47
N MET A 78 9.84 -13.76 -8.30
CA MET A 78 11.10 -13.05 -8.04
C MET A 78 12.22 -13.46 -9.01
N ALA A 79 12.29 -14.74 -9.36
CA ALA A 79 13.28 -15.25 -10.30
C ALA A 79 13.04 -14.81 -11.77
N ALA A 80 11.78 -14.52 -12.12
CA ALA A 80 11.39 -14.10 -13.47
C ALA A 80 11.47 -12.58 -13.69
N LEU A 81 11.72 -11.77 -12.65
CA LEU A 81 11.80 -10.30 -12.75
C LEU A 81 12.98 -9.84 -13.62
N HIS A 82 12.73 -8.88 -14.49
CA HIS A 82 13.77 -8.08 -15.13
C HIS A 82 14.06 -6.85 -14.28
N ARG A 83 14.79 -7.06 -13.17
CA ARG A 83 14.99 -6.04 -12.13
C ARG A 83 15.60 -4.76 -12.68
N LYS A 84 14.93 -3.63 -12.42
CA LYS A 84 15.38 -2.31 -12.85
C LYS A 84 16.20 -1.64 -11.72
N PRO A 85 17.41 -1.14 -12.00
CA PRO A 85 18.18 -0.41 -11.00
C PRO A 85 17.40 0.76 -10.41
N GLY A 86 17.44 0.90 -9.08
CA GLY A 86 16.72 1.96 -8.36
C GLY A 86 15.25 1.68 -8.14
N THR A 87 14.76 0.46 -8.41
CA THR A 87 13.43 -0.03 -8.02
C THR A 87 13.59 -1.07 -6.92
N VAL A 88 12.82 -0.92 -5.85
CA VAL A 88 12.72 -1.82 -4.69
C VAL A 88 11.59 -2.82 -4.92
N TYR A 89 11.90 -4.09 -4.83
CA TYR A 89 10.95 -5.19 -4.95
C TYR A 89 10.75 -5.81 -3.57
N ALA A 90 9.68 -5.40 -2.89
CA ALA A 90 9.35 -5.86 -1.55
C ALA A 90 8.58 -7.20 -1.57
N GLY A 91 8.71 -7.94 -0.48
CA GLY A 91 7.98 -9.19 -0.25
C GLY A 91 7.21 -9.19 1.06
N LEU A 92 5.90 -9.52 0.99
CA LEU A 92 5.08 -9.68 2.19
C LEU A 92 5.38 -11.00 2.89
N VAL A 93 5.58 -10.93 4.19
CA VAL A 93 5.75 -12.09 5.07
C VAL A 93 4.79 -11.99 6.27
N LEU A 94 4.38 -13.11 6.84
CA LEU A 94 3.54 -13.16 8.05
C LEU A 94 4.21 -13.89 9.21
N ASN A 95 5.41 -14.43 9.02
CA ASN A 95 6.16 -15.16 10.04
C ASN A 95 7.61 -15.37 9.60
N GLU A 96 8.43 -15.94 10.50
CA GLU A 96 9.86 -16.20 10.24
C GLU A 96 10.10 -17.12 9.03
N LYS A 97 9.27 -18.14 8.82
CA LYS A 97 9.40 -19.02 7.67
C LYS A 97 9.17 -18.30 6.34
N GLY A 98 8.19 -17.37 6.31
CA GLY A 98 7.97 -16.49 5.17
C GLY A 98 9.17 -15.55 4.95
N TYR A 99 9.72 -15.03 6.04
CA TYR A 99 10.92 -14.20 6.01
C TYR A 99 12.12 -14.94 5.37
N ASP A 100 12.41 -16.18 5.82
CA ASP A 100 13.49 -16.99 5.24
C ASP A 100 13.34 -17.19 3.74
N ARG A 101 12.12 -17.48 3.30
CA ARG A 101 11.80 -17.66 1.88
C ARG A 101 11.97 -16.36 1.09
N ALA A 102 11.52 -15.23 1.65
CA ALA A 102 11.63 -13.92 1.01
C ALA A 102 13.10 -13.51 0.81
N VAL A 103 13.91 -13.68 1.85
CA VAL A 103 15.36 -13.39 1.79
C VAL A 103 16.05 -14.31 0.77
N ALA A 104 15.75 -15.60 0.79
CA ALA A 104 16.31 -16.55 -0.17
C ALA A 104 15.90 -16.26 -1.61
N ALA A 105 14.71 -15.69 -1.83
CA ALA A 105 14.22 -15.25 -3.14
C ALA A 105 14.80 -13.90 -3.59
N GLY A 106 15.58 -13.23 -2.75
CA GLY A 106 16.27 -11.97 -3.08
C GLY A 106 15.34 -10.75 -3.13
N VAL A 107 14.39 -10.63 -2.19
CA VAL A 107 13.65 -9.37 -2.02
C VAL A 107 14.58 -8.26 -1.54
N ASP A 108 14.26 -7.01 -1.88
CA ASP A 108 15.04 -5.84 -1.44
C ASP A 108 14.54 -5.30 -0.10
N GLU A 109 13.28 -5.54 0.22
CA GLU A 109 12.59 -5.03 1.42
C GLU A 109 11.59 -6.08 1.92
N ILE A 110 11.44 -6.19 3.22
CA ILE A 110 10.42 -7.02 3.86
C ILE A 110 9.21 -6.15 4.21
N HIS A 111 8.03 -6.60 3.82
CA HIS A 111 6.78 -6.08 4.34
C HIS A 111 6.16 -7.09 5.31
N TYR A 112 5.77 -6.61 6.48
CA TYR A 112 5.04 -7.39 7.47
C TYR A 112 3.75 -6.67 7.85
N ALA A 113 2.65 -7.40 7.98
CA ALA A 113 1.38 -6.83 8.42
C ALA A 113 0.95 -7.44 9.76
N LEU A 114 0.54 -6.59 10.70
CA LEU A 114 -0.18 -6.97 11.90
C LEU A 114 -1.56 -6.31 11.92
N SER A 115 -2.49 -6.86 12.70
CA SER A 115 -3.83 -6.29 12.85
C SER A 115 -3.95 -5.41 14.09
N ALA A 116 -4.63 -4.26 13.97
CA ALA A 116 -5.02 -3.43 15.10
C ALA A 116 -6.26 -3.96 15.84
N ALA A 117 -6.85 -5.07 15.38
CA ALA A 117 -8.07 -5.64 15.92
C ALA A 117 -7.97 -7.17 16.00
N ASP A 118 -8.32 -7.74 17.13
CA ASP A 118 -8.05 -9.15 17.45
C ASP A 118 -8.83 -10.14 16.58
N GLU A 119 -10.13 -9.90 16.38
CA GLU A 119 -10.94 -10.84 15.59
C GLU A 119 -10.55 -10.81 14.12
N PHE A 120 -10.23 -9.62 13.58
CA PHE A 120 -9.68 -9.52 12.23
C PHE A 120 -8.34 -10.24 12.13
N GLY A 121 -7.45 -10.05 13.09
CA GLY A 121 -6.15 -10.71 13.14
C GLY A 121 -6.27 -12.23 13.17
N ARG A 122 -7.16 -12.78 14.02
CA ARG A 122 -7.41 -14.23 14.09
C ARG A 122 -7.90 -14.80 12.76
N ARG A 123 -8.81 -14.11 12.07
CA ARG A 123 -9.38 -14.57 10.79
C ARG A 123 -8.41 -14.43 9.62
N ASN A 124 -7.62 -13.36 9.62
CA ASN A 124 -6.73 -13.02 8.49
C ASN A 124 -5.38 -13.75 8.55
N GLN A 125 -4.80 -13.87 9.75
CA GLN A 125 -3.45 -14.41 9.93
C GLN A 125 -3.29 -15.33 11.14
N ASN A 126 -4.41 -15.75 11.75
CA ASN A 126 -4.45 -16.62 12.92
C ASN A 126 -3.63 -16.10 14.12
N ALA A 127 -3.69 -14.79 14.34
CA ALA A 127 -2.96 -14.10 15.42
C ALA A 127 -3.78 -12.95 15.98
N THR A 128 -3.68 -12.73 17.29
CA THR A 128 -4.16 -11.52 17.95
C THR A 128 -3.25 -10.34 17.65
N THR A 129 -3.68 -9.12 17.97
CA THR A 129 -2.85 -7.91 17.89
C THR A 129 -1.54 -8.07 18.68
N GLU A 130 -1.60 -8.65 19.88
CA GLU A 130 -0.44 -8.86 20.74
C GLU A 130 0.56 -9.87 20.16
N GLU A 131 0.06 -10.99 19.62
CA GLU A 131 0.89 -11.99 18.95
C GLU A 131 1.52 -11.43 17.68
N GLY A 132 0.74 -10.65 16.89
CA GLY A 132 1.23 -9.94 15.71
C GLY A 132 2.33 -8.95 16.04
N LEU A 133 2.16 -8.18 17.12
CA LEU A 133 3.17 -7.21 17.59
C LEU A 133 4.46 -7.90 18.04
N LYS A 134 4.35 -9.02 18.79
CA LYS A 134 5.51 -9.82 19.18
C LYS A 134 6.28 -10.32 17.95
N THR A 135 5.57 -10.82 16.94
CA THR A 135 6.17 -11.26 15.67
C THR A 135 6.82 -10.09 14.93
N ALA A 136 6.16 -8.93 14.87
CA ALA A 136 6.71 -7.72 14.25
C ALA A 136 8.06 -7.34 14.85
N LEU A 137 8.14 -7.24 16.19
CA LEU A 137 9.36 -6.88 16.89
C LEU A 137 10.51 -7.87 16.63
N ALA A 138 10.20 -9.16 16.59
CA ALA A 138 11.18 -10.20 16.27
C ALA A 138 11.70 -10.07 14.82
N LEU A 139 10.79 -9.87 13.86
CA LEU A 139 11.14 -9.70 12.44
C LEU A 139 11.94 -8.41 12.21
N VAL A 140 11.57 -7.30 12.86
CA VAL A 140 12.32 -6.03 12.78
C VAL A 140 13.73 -6.19 13.31
N ALA A 141 13.89 -6.84 14.47
CA ALA A 141 15.22 -7.10 15.05
C ALA A 141 16.09 -7.97 14.10
N ARG A 142 15.48 -8.96 13.49
CA ARG A 142 16.13 -9.83 12.51
C ARG A 142 16.50 -9.10 11.23
N ALA A 143 15.57 -8.36 10.62
CA ALA A 143 15.80 -7.58 9.41
C ALA A 143 16.94 -6.58 9.58
N ARG A 144 17.00 -5.93 10.75
CA ARG A 144 18.12 -5.05 11.12
C ARG A 144 19.46 -5.81 11.17
N SER A 145 19.50 -7.02 11.76
CA SER A 145 20.70 -7.86 11.78
C SER A 145 21.14 -8.26 10.37
N ASP A 146 20.18 -8.60 9.52
CA ASP A 146 20.41 -9.02 8.14
C ASP A 146 20.63 -7.81 7.18
N ARG A 147 20.45 -6.56 7.68
CA ARG A 147 20.54 -5.30 6.91
C ARG A 147 19.57 -5.23 5.75
N ILE A 148 18.37 -5.76 5.94
CA ILE A 148 17.28 -5.70 4.98
C ILE A 148 16.25 -4.70 5.53
N PRO A 149 15.84 -3.67 4.76
CA PRO A 149 14.76 -2.77 5.17
C PRO A 149 13.46 -3.50 5.46
N ILE A 150 12.70 -3.01 6.45
CA ILE A 150 11.42 -3.59 6.81
C ILE A 150 10.36 -2.52 7.05
N THR A 151 9.23 -2.67 6.36
CA THR A 151 8.00 -1.91 6.59
C THR A 151 7.02 -2.76 7.40
N VAL A 152 6.46 -2.17 8.48
CA VAL A 152 5.41 -2.81 9.30
C VAL A 152 4.08 -2.12 9.05
N THR A 153 3.12 -2.84 8.48
CA THR A 153 1.76 -2.34 8.25
C THR A 153 0.85 -2.67 9.42
N VAL A 154 0.17 -1.64 9.94
CA VAL A 154 -0.91 -1.79 10.94
C VAL A 154 -2.23 -1.83 10.18
N SER A 155 -2.76 -3.05 9.94
CA SER A 155 -4.01 -3.28 9.25
C SER A 155 -5.22 -2.91 10.09
N VAL A 156 -6.33 -2.57 9.44
CA VAL A 156 -7.61 -2.12 10.05
C VAL A 156 -7.43 -0.98 11.05
N ALA A 157 -6.45 -0.09 10.81
CA ALA A 157 -6.13 1.02 11.70
C ALA A 157 -7.26 2.04 11.84
N PHE A 158 -8.22 2.06 10.93
CA PHE A 158 -9.35 3.00 10.90
C PHE A 158 -10.68 2.35 11.27
N GLY A 159 -10.73 1.02 11.34
CA GLY A 159 -11.93 0.25 11.68
C GLY A 159 -11.85 -1.18 11.13
N SER A 160 -12.48 -2.10 11.83
CA SER A 160 -12.52 -3.53 11.52
C SER A 160 -13.94 -3.98 11.18
N PRO A 161 -14.11 -4.91 10.20
CA PRO A 161 -15.43 -5.42 9.85
C PRO A 161 -16.03 -6.33 10.93
N PHE A 162 -15.22 -6.79 11.88
CA PHE A 162 -15.64 -7.71 12.93
C PHE A 162 -15.67 -7.06 14.32
N ASP A 163 -14.69 -6.18 14.58
CA ASP A 163 -14.53 -5.54 15.90
C ASP A 163 -15.19 -4.14 15.92
N GLY A 164 -15.62 -3.61 14.76
CA GLY A 164 -16.21 -2.28 14.67
C GLY A 164 -15.15 -1.17 14.66
N PRO A 165 -15.47 0.02 15.21
CA PRO A 165 -14.54 1.14 15.27
C PRO A 165 -13.25 0.80 16.03
N VAL A 166 -12.10 1.13 15.46
CA VAL A 166 -10.81 1.00 16.12
C VAL A 166 -10.38 2.40 16.60
N PRO A 167 -10.26 2.61 17.92
CA PRO A 167 -9.89 3.92 18.45
C PRO A 167 -8.47 4.33 18.04
N SER A 168 -8.26 5.58 17.62
CA SER A 168 -6.94 6.12 17.26
C SER A 168 -5.91 5.92 18.39
N ALA A 169 -6.32 6.13 19.65
CA ALA A 169 -5.44 5.91 20.80
C ALA A 169 -4.89 4.49 20.91
N HIS A 170 -5.69 3.46 20.54
CA HIS A 170 -5.24 2.08 20.52
C HIS A 170 -4.19 1.85 19.40
N VAL A 171 -4.43 2.38 18.22
CA VAL A 171 -3.46 2.30 17.11
C VAL A 171 -2.15 2.99 17.47
N LEU A 172 -2.22 4.15 18.10
CA LEU A 172 -1.04 4.90 18.55
C LEU A 172 -0.24 4.15 19.63
N GLN A 173 -0.91 3.40 20.52
CA GLN A 173 -0.21 2.49 21.47
C GLN A 173 0.53 1.36 20.75
N ILE A 174 -0.04 0.81 19.67
CA ILE A 174 0.65 -0.19 18.83
C ILE A 174 1.90 0.44 18.20
N VAL A 175 1.77 1.64 17.62
CA VAL A 175 2.89 2.39 17.04
C VAL A 175 3.99 2.65 18.08
N GLU A 176 3.64 3.14 19.27
CA GLU A 176 4.58 3.38 20.35
C GLU A 176 5.38 2.11 20.74
N ARG A 177 4.67 0.99 20.80
CA ARG A 177 5.32 -0.31 21.11
C ARG A 177 6.22 -0.78 19.97
N LEU A 178 5.88 -0.56 18.72
CA LEU A 178 6.76 -0.83 17.57
C LEU A 178 8.03 0.02 17.64
N MET A 179 7.93 1.26 18.11
CA MET A 179 9.08 2.15 18.26
C MET A 179 10.09 1.73 19.34
N ALA A 180 9.80 0.72 20.15
CA ALA A 180 10.80 0.09 21.01
C ALA A 180 11.93 -0.60 20.21
N VAL A 181 11.61 -1.15 19.04
CA VAL A 181 12.54 -1.63 18.02
C VAL A 181 12.05 -1.07 16.68
N PRO A 182 12.38 0.20 16.33
CA PRO A 182 11.72 0.88 15.23
C PRO A 182 11.99 0.19 13.88
N PRO A 183 10.94 -0.11 13.10
CA PRO A 183 11.09 -0.49 11.69
C PRO A 183 11.54 0.72 10.85
N ASP A 184 11.92 0.49 9.60
CA ASP A 184 12.27 1.57 8.68
C ASP A 184 11.04 2.42 8.32
N GLU A 185 9.85 1.79 8.27
CA GLU A 185 8.58 2.46 8.02
C GLU A 185 7.43 1.77 8.77
N ILE A 186 6.45 2.54 9.26
CA ILE A 186 5.16 2.06 9.75
C ILE A 186 4.08 2.53 8.79
N CYS A 187 3.40 1.60 8.12
CA CYS A 187 2.29 1.89 7.23
C CYS A 187 0.95 1.78 7.97
N LEU A 188 0.16 2.85 7.97
CA LEU A 188 -1.19 2.87 8.57
C LEU A 188 -2.22 2.52 7.50
N ALA A 189 -2.93 1.38 7.65
CA ALA A 189 -3.78 0.86 6.59
C ALA A 189 -5.28 0.94 6.91
N ASP A 190 -6.02 1.58 6.01
CA ASP A 190 -7.48 1.53 5.91
C ASP A 190 -7.91 0.32 5.05
N THR A 191 -7.74 -0.85 5.62
CA THR A 191 -7.91 -2.15 4.94
C THR A 191 -9.30 -2.38 4.34
N ILE A 192 -10.33 -1.72 4.83
CA ILE A 192 -11.71 -1.91 4.37
C ILE A 192 -12.36 -0.61 3.85
N GLY A 193 -11.59 0.48 3.75
CA GLY A 193 -12.06 1.76 3.24
C GLY A 193 -13.18 2.38 4.06
N VAL A 194 -12.97 2.55 5.36
CA VAL A 194 -13.91 3.18 6.31
C VAL A 194 -13.38 4.48 6.90
N GLY A 195 -12.09 4.75 6.73
CA GLY A 195 -11.42 5.94 7.23
C GLY A 195 -11.91 7.22 6.56
N VAL A 196 -11.81 8.32 7.28
CA VAL A 196 -12.09 9.68 6.79
C VAL A 196 -10.91 10.60 7.09
N PRO A 197 -10.74 11.73 6.36
CA PRO A 197 -9.57 12.61 6.49
C PRO A 197 -9.24 13.06 7.92
N SER A 198 -10.24 13.33 8.75
CA SER A 198 -10.01 13.76 10.16
C SER A 198 -9.29 12.68 10.98
N GLN A 199 -9.63 11.40 10.78
CA GLN A 199 -8.95 10.27 11.42
C GLN A 199 -7.52 10.10 10.89
N VAL A 200 -7.32 10.32 9.58
CA VAL A 200 -5.99 10.27 8.97
C VAL A 200 -5.07 11.34 9.56
N HIS A 201 -5.54 12.59 9.67
CA HIS A 201 -4.79 13.67 10.32
C HIS A 201 -4.40 13.31 11.76
N GLU A 202 -5.33 12.75 12.54
CA GLU A 202 -5.08 12.35 13.93
C GLU A 202 -4.02 11.25 14.01
N LEU A 203 -4.20 10.16 13.26
CA LEU A 203 -3.33 8.98 13.32
C LEU A 203 -1.93 9.26 12.77
N VAL A 204 -1.82 9.88 11.60
CA VAL A 204 -0.52 10.15 10.99
C VAL A 204 0.28 11.14 11.84
N ARG A 205 -0.36 12.21 12.32
CA ARG A 205 0.28 13.19 13.23
C ARG A 205 0.76 12.53 14.51
N GLY A 206 -0.10 11.71 15.14
CA GLY A 206 0.22 11.00 16.38
C GLY A 206 1.39 10.00 16.18
N ALA A 207 1.37 9.21 15.11
CA ALA A 207 2.43 8.27 14.80
C ALA A 207 3.77 8.99 14.52
N ARG A 208 3.75 10.08 13.75
CA ARG A 208 4.96 10.89 13.51
C ARG A 208 5.50 11.57 14.78
N ALA A 209 4.62 11.95 15.69
CA ALA A 209 5.04 12.53 16.97
C ALA A 209 5.81 11.54 17.86
N SER A 210 5.62 10.21 17.68
CA SER A 210 6.42 9.18 18.32
C SER A 210 7.80 8.95 17.67
N GLY A 211 8.11 9.69 16.60
CA GLY A 211 9.35 9.55 15.84
C GLY A 211 9.30 8.51 14.70
N ALA A 212 8.12 7.93 14.42
CA ALA A 212 7.96 6.96 13.34
C ALA A 212 8.10 7.62 11.96
N THR A 213 8.74 6.92 11.03
CA THR A 213 8.60 7.15 9.59
C THR A 213 7.28 6.53 9.16
N VAL A 214 6.35 7.31 8.63
CA VAL A 214 4.97 6.89 8.40
C VAL A 214 4.63 6.83 6.93
N GLY A 215 4.18 5.66 6.47
CA GLY A 215 3.48 5.45 5.20
C GLY A 215 1.98 5.28 5.42
N ALA A 216 1.20 5.27 4.35
CA ALA A 216 -0.23 5.04 4.43
C ALA A 216 -0.77 4.22 3.25
N HIS A 217 -1.77 3.40 3.55
CA HIS A 217 -2.46 2.53 2.61
C HIS A 217 -3.97 2.75 2.71
N PHE A 218 -4.63 3.02 1.58
CA PHE A 218 -6.05 3.33 1.56
C PHE A 218 -6.82 2.51 0.54
N HIS A 219 -7.94 1.94 1.00
CA HIS A 219 -8.97 1.40 0.12
C HIS A 219 -10.01 2.47 -0.26
N ASN A 220 -10.55 2.37 -1.47
CA ASN A 220 -11.53 3.34 -1.99
C ASN A 220 -12.97 2.84 -1.90
N THR A 221 -13.25 1.86 -1.06
CA THR A 221 -14.55 1.18 -0.93
C THR A 221 -15.73 2.15 -0.72
N ARG A 222 -15.51 3.25 0.02
CA ARG A 222 -16.51 4.30 0.27
C ARG A 222 -16.16 5.63 -0.38
N ASN A 223 -15.30 5.56 -1.40
CA ASN A 223 -14.87 6.72 -2.18
C ASN A 223 -14.17 7.82 -1.37
N THR A 224 -13.55 7.44 -0.23
CA THR A 224 -12.79 8.36 0.63
C THR A 224 -11.28 8.21 0.47
N GLY A 225 -10.81 7.16 -0.24
CA GLY A 225 -9.40 6.80 -0.32
C GLY A 225 -8.49 7.92 -0.82
N TYR A 226 -8.88 8.64 -1.87
CA TYR A 226 -8.08 9.75 -2.40
C TYR A 226 -8.09 10.98 -1.49
N ALA A 227 -9.22 11.26 -0.82
CA ALA A 227 -9.27 12.33 0.19
C ALA A 227 -8.37 12.00 1.39
N ASN A 228 -8.34 10.73 1.79
CA ASN A 228 -7.45 10.23 2.84
C ASN A 228 -5.97 10.31 2.42
N ALA A 229 -5.64 10.01 1.16
CA ALA A 229 -4.28 10.15 0.64
C ALA A 229 -3.80 11.62 0.68
N VAL A 230 -4.67 12.58 0.35
CA VAL A 230 -4.37 14.01 0.49
C VAL A 230 -4.12 14.38 1.95
N ALA A 231 -5.01 13.95 2.87
CA ALA A 231 -4.84 14.22 4.29
C ALA A 231 -3.54 13.61 4.86
N ALA A 232 -3.16 12.41 4.42
CA ALA A 232 -1.90 11.77 4.80
C ALA A 232 -0.69 12.55 4.26
N LEU A 233 -0.76 13.03 3.01
CA LEU A 233 0.27 13.87 2.42
C LEU A 233 0.45 15.18 3.18
N GLU A 234 -0.62 15.84 3.59
CA GLU A 234 -0.61 17.07 4.40
C GLU A 234 0.06 16.87 5.75
N GLU A 235 -0.06 15.68 6.34
CA GLU A 235 0.63 15.31 7.59
C GLU A 235 2.04 14.77 7.35
N GLY A 236 2.50 14.69 6.09
CA GLY A 236 3.89 14.40 5.72
C GLY A 236 4.26 12.92 5.81
N VAL A 237 3.40 12.03 5.32
CA VAL A 237 3.79 10.63 5.07
C VAL A 237 4.91 10.56 4.04
N VAL A 238 5.76 9.54 4.15
CA VAL A 238 6.89 9.32 3.23
C VAL A 238 6.48 8.44 2.05
N SER A 239 5.41 7.66 2.21
CA SER A 239 4.91 6.76 1.16
C SER A 239 3.39 6.69 1.15
N LEU A 240 2.85 6.39 -0.04
CA LEU A 240 1.45 6.03 -0.26
C LEU A 240 1.40 4.75 -1.07
N ASP A 241 0.67 3.76 -0.54
CA ASP A 241 0.36 2.55 -1.28
C ASP A 241 -0.82 2.78 -2.22
N ALA A 242 -0.72 2.20 -3.40
CA ALA A 242 -1.80 2.14 -4.38
C ALA A 242 -1.67 0.85 -5.21
N SER A 243 -2.69 0.50 -5.94
CA SER A 243 -2.67 -0.67 -6.83
C SER A 243 -3.02 -0.25 -8.24
N VAL A 244 -2.21 -0.63 -9.22
CA VAL A 244 -2.52 -0.32 -10.62
C VAL A 244 -3.92 -0.82 -11.01
N GLY A 245 -4.69 0.05 -11.63
CA GLY A 245 -6.10 -0.19 -11.94
C GLY A 245 -7.04 -0.14 -10.75
N GLY A 246 -6.57 0.11 -9.53
CA GLY A 246 -7.36 -0.06 -8.32
C GLY A 246 -7.71 -1.54 -8.05
N ALA A 247 -6.88 -2.46 -8.57
CA ALA A 247 -7.07 -3.88 -8.35
C ALA A 247 -7.01 -4.24 -6.88
N GLY A 248 -7.76 -5.26 -6.48
CA GLY A 248 -7.85 -5.73 -5.11
C GLY A 248 -9.26 -5.66 -4.56
N GLY A 249 -9.42 -6.23 -3.39
CA GLY A 249 -10.67 -6.27 -2.64
C GLY A 249 -10.35 -6.79 -1.26
N CYS A 250 -11.35 -6.79 -0.38
CA CYS A 250 -11.21 -7.42 0.91
C CYS A 250 -12.15 -8.64 0.96
N PRO A 251 -11.66 -9.85 1.23
CA PRO A 251 -12.52 -11.04 1.29
C PRO A 251 -13.57 -10.92 2.41
N PHE A 252 -13.33 -10.09 3.39
CA PHE A 252 -14.22 -9.79 4.50
C PHE A 252 -15.17 -8.61 4.27
N ALA A 253 -15.06 -7.97 3.08
CA ALA A 253 -15.97 -6.93 2.61
C ALA A 253 -16.33 -7.23 1.14
N PRO A 254 -17.31 -8.12 0.89
CA PRO A 254 -17.61 -8.69 -0.44
C PRO A 254 -17.91 -7.65 -1.54
N ASN A 255 -18.29 -6.43 -1.15
CA ASN A 255 -18.59 -5.33 -2.09
C ASN A 255 -17.49 -4.25 -2.07
N ALA A 256 -16.32 -4.54 -1.50
CA ALA A 256 -15.20 -3.60 -1.47
C ALA A 256 -14.65 -3.41 -2.89
N THR A 257 -14.49 -2.17 -3.32
CA THR A 257 -13.91 -1.83 -4.62
C THR A 257 -12.39 -1.95 -4.64
N GLY A 258 -11.75 -2.15 -3.48
CA GLY A 258 -10.31 -2.36 -3.36
C GLY A 258 -9.49 -1.09 -3.15
N ASN A 259 -8.24 -1.17 -3.53
CA ASN A 259 -7.25 -0.11 -3.37
C ASN A 259 -7.60 1.17 -4.14
N ILE A 260 -7.03 2.30 -3.74
CA ILE A 260 -6.92 3.44 -4.66
C ILE A 260 -6.06 3.03 -5.87
N ALA A 261 -6.42 3.51 -7.07
CA ALA A 261 -5.68 3.20 -8.28
C ALA A 261 -4.38 4.02 -8.37
N THR A 262 -3.28 3.38 -8.75
CA THR A 262 -1.97 4.03 -8.85
C THR A 262 -1.98 5.17 -9.86
N GLU A 263 -2.58 4.95 -11.04
CA GLU A 263 -2.70 5.99 -12.06
C GLU A 263 -3.54 7.18 -11.60
N ASP A 264 -4.64 6.94 -10.89
CA ASP A 264 -5.51 7.99 -10.36
C ASP A 264 -4.79 8.79 -9.25
N LEU A 265 -4.02 8.09 -8.39
CA LEU A 265 -3.19 8.73 -7.36
C LEU A 265 -2.09 9.59 -7.99
N VAL A 266 -1.37 9.08 -8.99
CA VAL A 266 -0.29 9.83 -9.69
C VAL A 266 -0.86 11.07 -10.38
N TYR A 267 -2.03 10.97 -11.00
CA TYR A 267 -2.74 12.13 -11.56
C TYR A 267 -3.04 13.19 -10.50
N LEU A 268 -3.59 12.75 -9.35
CA LEU A 268 -3.91 13.64 -8.23
C LEU A 268 -2.65 14.32 -7.68
N LEU A 269 -1.58 13.55 -7.44
CA LEU A 269 -0.29 14.05 -6.94
C LEU A 269 0.32 15.08 -7.87
N ARG A 270 0.30 14.82 -9.19
CA ARG A 270 0.74 15.78 -10.22
C ARG A 270 -0.06 17.08 -10.15
N GLY A 271 -1.39 16.98 -9.99
CA GLY A 271 -2.27 18.16 -9.81
C GLY A 271 -1.98 18.97 -8.55
N LEU A 272 -1.47 18.32 -7.51
CA LEU A 272 -1.03 18.95 -6.25
C LEU A 272 0.40 19.48 -6.31
N GLY A 273 1.12 19.32 -7.44
CA GLY A 273 2.50 19.77 -7.60
C GLY A 273 3.54 18.82 -6.97
N VAL A 274 3.16 17.56 -6.69
CA VAL A 274 4.08 16.54 -6.19
C VAL A 274 4.65 15.76 -7.37
N GLU A 275 5.96 15.92 -7.61
CA GLU A 275 6.67 15.24 -8.69
C GLU A 275 7.02 13.81 -8.27
N THR A 276 6.43 12.82 -8.93
CA THR A 276 6.69 11.40 -8.67
C THR A 276 7.73 10.81 -9.63
N GLY A 277 7.92 11.42 -10.78
CA GLY A 277 8.76 10.89 -11.87
C GLY A 277 8.17 9.64 -12.55
N ILE A 278 6.88 9.37 -12.33
CA ILE A 278 6.17 8.21 -12.87
C ILE A 278 5.47 8.61 -14.18
N ASP A 279 5.61 7.77 -15.20
CA ASP A 279 4.94 7.90 -16.49
C ASP A 279 3.47 7.46 -16.38
N LEU A 280 2.56 8.43 -16.42
CA LEU A 280 1.13 8.20 -16.26
C LEU A 280 0.53 7.42 -17.43
N ASP A 281 0.98 7.68 -18.65
CA ASP A 281 0.47 6.98 -19.85
C ASP A 281 0.86 5.49 -19.81
N ALA A 282 2.10 5.20 -19.37
CA ALA A 282 2.55 3.82 -19.16
C ALA A 282 1.77 3.11 -18.04
N LEU A 283 1.38 3.81 -16.95
CA LEU A 283 0.50 3.25 -15.93
C LEU A 283 -0.90 2.96 -16.45
N ILE A 284 -1.50 3.89 -17.19
CA ILE A 284 -2.83 3.70 -17.81
C ILE A 284 -2.80 2.49 -18.75
N ALA A 285 -1.75 2.35 -19.56
CA ALA A 285 -1.57 1.19 -20.43
C ALA A 285 -1.40 -0.11 -19.63
N THR A 286 -0.67 -0.07 -18.51
CA THR A 286 -0.49 -1.22 -17.62
C THR A 286 -1.77 -1.62 -16.95
N SER A 287 -2.59 -0.66 -16.49
CA SER A 287 -3.92 -0.90 -15.92
C SER A 287 -4.85 -1.62 -16.92
N ARG A 288 -4.91 -1.13 -18.15
CA ARG A 288 -5.70 -1.77 -19.23
C ARG A 288 -5.20 -3.18 -19.54
N TRP A 289 -3.90 -3.35 -19.61
CA TRP A 289 -3.28 -4.66 -19.81
C TRP A 289 -3.65 -5.62 -18.66
N LEU A 290 -3.53 -5.20 -17.40
CA LEU A 290 -3.90 -6.03 -16.25
C LEU A 290 -5.38 -6.43 -16.31
N GLY A 291 -6.27 -5.49 -16.64
CA GLY A 291 -7.70 -5.78 -16.85
C GLY A 291 -7.92 -6.87 -17.90
N SER A 292 -7.17 -6.84 -19.03
CA SER A 292 -7.23 -7.87 -20.05
C SER A 292 -6.73 -9.23 -19.54
N GLN A 293 -5.67 -9.26 -18.71
CA GLN A 293 -5.18 -10.48 -18.09
C GLN A 293 -6.20 -11.09 -17.12
N LEU A 294 -6.90 -10.26 -16.36
CA LEU A 294 -7.94 -10.68 -15.40
C LEU A 294 -9.27 -11.00 -16.10
N GLY A 295 -9.50 -10.49 -17.30
CA GLY A 295 -10.75 -10.63 -18.05
C GLY A 295 -11.88 -9.77 -17.50
N LYS A 296 -11.56 -8.62 -16.90
CA LYS A 296 -12.53 -7.68 -16.32
C LYS A 296 -12.07 -6.23 -16.44
N GLU A 297 -12.99 -5.29 -16.35
CA GLU A 297 -12.66 -3.88 -16.13
C GLU A 297 -12.21 -3.66 -14.70
N LEU A 298 -11.15 -2.87 -14.53
CA LEU A 298 -10.65 -2.46 -13.23
C LEU A 298 -11.30 -1.14 -12.78
N PRO A 299 -11.39 -0.86 -11.47
CA PRO A 299 -12.11 0.30 -10.96
C PRO A 299 -11.39 1.65 -11.19
N GLY A 300 -10.09 1.66 -11.52
CA GLY A 300 -9.32 2.88 -11.80
C GLY A 300 -9.97 3.73 -12.89
N MET A 301 -10.12 5.04 -12.62
CA MET A 301 -10.90 5.92 -13.51
C MET A 301 -10.10 6.33 -14.74
N LEU A 302 -8.77 6.51 -14.63
CA LEU A 302 -7.95 6.95 -15.76
C LEU A 302 -7.76 5.87 -16.83
N ALA A 303 -7.95 4.60 -16.50
CA ALA A 303 -8.03 3.54 -17.51
C ALA A 303 -9.15 3.79 -18.53
N ARG A 304 -10.22 4.50 -18.13
CA ARG A 304 -11.37 4.87 -18.96
C ARG A 304 -11.23 6.27 -19.52
N ALA A 305 -10.97 7.26 -18.66
CA ALA A 305 -10.98 8.68 -19.01
C ALA A 305 -9.72 9.13 -19.78
N GLY A 306 -8.59 8.44 -19.59
CA GLY A 306 -7.29 8.92 -20.06
C GLY A 306 -6.76 10.09 -19.24
N ASP A 307 -5.61 10.62 -19.63
CA ASP A 307 -4.99 11.81 -19.01
C ASP A 307 -5.68 13.12 -19.47
N TYR A 308 -5.47 14.21 -18.73
CA TYR A 308 -5.91 15.56 -19.09
C TYR A 308 -4.75 16.55 -19.02
N PRO A 309 -4.60 17.46 -20.01
CA PRO A 309 -5.35 17.50 -21.27
C PRO A 309 -5.08 16.25 -22.11
N VAL A 310 -6.10 15.82 -22.88
CA VAL A 310 -5.93 14.73 -23.84
C VAL A 310 -4.80 15.12 -24.79
N ARG A 311 -3.71 14.36 -24.77
CA ARG A 311 -2.65 14.51 -25.77
C ARG A 311 -3.14 13.76 -27.01
N ASP A 312 -3.21 14.45 -28.14
CA ASP A 312 -3.54 13.85 -29.43
C ASP A 312 -2.61 12.65 -29.66
N ALA A 313 -3.24 11.50 -29.99
CA ALA A 313 -2.55 10.23 -30.21
C ALA A 313 -1.78 10.23 -31.53
#